data_d3961afd5c89f90ca10c811286a597da
#
_entry.id   d3961afd5c89f90ca10c811286a597da
#
_cell.length_a   1.000
_cell.length_b   1.000
_cell.length_c   1.000
_cell.angle_alpha   90.00
_cell.angle_beta   90.00
_cell.angle_gamma   90.00
#
_symmetry.space_group_name_H-M   'P 1'
#
loop_
_entity.id
_entity.type
_entity.pdbx_description
1 polymer ?
#
loop_
_entity_poly.entity_id
_entity_poly.type
_entity_poly.pdbx_seq_one_letter_code
_entity_poly.pdbx_strand_id
1 'polypeptide(L)'
;MPRDDHADLLDALHHIPIEAISYQEWVDCGMALKKCGFSVEDWKSWSATDTRTDEHGKPYYSARQCESKWRGFDNDRLDGVSSGTIIHLAERYGWRQPSQRTYGWNDAVQATDIPSYSAKLIDSRDIGGESFDKGAPDDPAKEFVDWLRALFRYDEHVCVVTRTEYGRPKGRGRYEMTREQVETLVAERGLEALGVSSEEGGAFACVNPLDGNGREDRNVTAYRYALVESDGISPEKQLAIIHELKLPCAAITYSGSKSIHAIVHIDAADKQQYRERVAELYEHMNKNGFSTDQQNKNPSRLTRCPGFTRDGRWQRLIESDSSEFRSWNEWQDWVVQQASQLPDIETFGDVAELPPLAPIIIDGILRRNQKMLVVGPSKAGKSFLMVELAIAVAAGWEWLGHA
;
A
#
# COMPACT_ATOMS: atom_id res chain seq x y z
N MET A 1 3.78 -7.08 -7.73
CA MET A 1 3.40 -7.95 -6.60
C MET A 1 4.27 -7.60 -5.41
N PRO A 2 3.73 -7.47 -4.19
CA PRO A 2 4.54 -7.32 -2.99
C PRO A 2 5.51 -8.51 -2.87
N ARG A 3 6.62 -8.34 -2.16
CA ARG A 3 7.64 -9.37 -1.96
C ARG A 3 7.07 -10.63 -1.28
N ASP A 4 6.05 -10.46 -0.44
CA ASP A 4 5.32 -11.55 0.22
C ASP A 4 4.57 -12.43 -0.79
N ASP A 5 3.94 -11.85 -1.82
CA ASP A 5 3.20 -12.61 -2.83
C ASP A 5 4.12 -13.54 -3.67
N HIS A 6 5.38 -13.16 -3.89
CA HIS A 6 6.34 -14.00 -4.61
C HIS A 6 6.83 -15.17 -3.73
N ALA A 7 7.16 -14.90 -2.46
CA ALA A 7 7.58 -15.92 -1.52
C ALA A 7 6.43 -16.91 -1.23
N ASP A 8 5.23 -16.41 -1.03
CA ASP A 8 4.04 -17.23 -0.81
C ASP A 8 3.68 -18.07 -2.02
N LEU A 9 3.88 -17.55 -3.23
CA LEU A 9 3.60 -18.31 -4.45
C LEU A 9 4.63 -19.43 -4.68
N LEU A 10 5.90 -19.23 -4.33
CA LEU A 10 6.91 -20.28 -4.34
C LEU A 10 6.65 -21.32 -3.25
N ASP A 11 6.27 -20.90 -2.05
CA ASP A 11 5.86 -21.81 -0.97
C ASP A 11 4.68 -22.67 -1.40
N ALA A 12 3.65 -22.06 -2.02
CA ALA A 12 2.52 -22.77 -2.59
C ALA A 12 2.96 -23.78 -3.66
N LEU A 13 3.84 -23.37 -4.59
CA LEU A 13 4.36 -24.24 -5.66
C LEU A 13 5.09 -25.44 -5.08
N HIS A 14 5.99 -25.23 -4.13
CA HIS A 14 6.75 -26.31 -3.49
C HIS A 14 5.91 -27.24 -2.62
N HIS A 15 4.71 -26.81 -2.23
CA HIS A 15 3.76 -27.65 -1.52
C HIS A 15 3.00 -28.63 -2.45
N ILE A 16 3.01 -28.39 -3.76
CA ILE A 16 2.37 -29.26 -4.74
C ILE A 16 3.28 -30.48 -4.98
N PRO A 17 2.82 -31.71 -4.66
CA PRO A 17 3.58 -32.90 -4.93
C PRO A 17 3.59 -33.16 -6.45
N ILE A 18 4.73 -32.96 -7.09
CA ILE A 18 4.85 -33.03 -8.56
C ILE A 18 4.46 -34.39 -9.13
N GLU A 19 4.60 -35.44 -8.33
CA GLU A 19 4.24 -36.82 -8.72
C GLU A 19 2.72 -37.06 -8.78
N ALA A 20 1.94 -36.19 -8.13
CA ALA A 20 0.49 -36.31 -8.02
C ALA A 20 -0.28 -35.47 -9.06
N ILE A 21 0.41 -34.65 -9.84
CA ILE A 21 -0.20 -33.79 -10.85
C ILE A 21 -0.06 -34.33 -12.27
N SER A 22 -0.97 -33.90 -13.14
CA SER A 22 -0.92 -34.23 -14.56
C SER A 22 0.14 -33.41 -15.30
N TYR A 23 0.54 -33.87 -16.47
CA TYR A 23 1.46 -33.11 -17.33
C TYR A 23 0.92 -31.72 -17.69
N GLN A 24 -0.40 -31.57 -17.90
CA GLN A 24 -1.01 -30.29 -18.22
C GLN A 24 -0.92 -29.33 -17.02
N GLU A 25 -1.22 -29.79 -15.80
CA GLU A 25 -1.09 -28.99 -14.57
C GLU A 25 0.36 -28.54 -14.34
N TRP A 26 1.34 -29.39 -14.66
CA TRP A 26 2.75 -29.02 -14.61
C TRP A 26 3.09 -27.89 -15.61
N VAL A 27 2.55 -27.96 -16.85
CA VAL A 27 2.70 -26.90 -17.85
C VAL A 27 2.01 -25.62 -17.40
N ASP A 28 0.81 -25.71 -16.85
CA ASP A 28 0.03 -24.57 -16.36
C ASP A 28 0.74 -23.84 -15.22
N CYS A 29 1.40 -24.58 -14.31
CA CYS A 29 2.27 -23.99 -13.28
C CYS A 29 3.44 -23.22 -13.90
N GLY A 30 4.11 -23.77 -14.91
CA GLY A 30 5.18 -23.08 -15.62
C GLY A 30 4.71 -21.80 -16.32
N MET A 31 3.56 -21.84 -16.96
CA MET A 31 2.93 -20.67 -17.60
C MET A 31 2.55 -19.61 -16.55
N ALA A 32 1.96 -20.02 -15.43
CA ALA A 32 1.57 -19.13 -14.34
C ALA A 32 2.80 -18.43 -13.72
N LEU A 33 3.89 -19.17 -13.47
CA LEU A 33 5.15 -18.61 -12.99
C LEU A 33 5.70 -17.56 -13.97
N LYS A 34 5.75 -17.87 -15.27
CA LYS A 34 6.24 -16.93 -16.28
C LYS A 34 5.41 -15.65 -16.32
N LYS A 35 4.07 -15.77 -16.27
CA LYS A 35 3.16 -14.63 -16.23
C LYS A 35 3.33 -13.78 -14.97
N CYS A 36 3.68 -14.40 -13.84
CA CYS A 36 3.95 -13.71 -12.57
C CYS A 36 5.37 -13.14 -12.48
N GLY A 37 6.19 -13.25 -13.52
CA GLY A 37 7.53 -12.65 -13.58
C GLY A 37 8.64 -13.47 -12.92
N PHE A 38 8.40 -14.75 -12.64
CA PHE A 38 9.41 -15.69 -12.17
C PHE A 38 10.36 -16.11 -13.30
N SER A 39 11.47 -16.72 -12.91
CA SER A 39 12.47 -17.26 -13.83
C SER A 39 12.19 -18.72 -14.19
N VAL A 40 12.80 -19.19 -15.28
CA VAL A 40 12.76 -20.62 -15.60
C VAL A 40 13.46 -21.48 -14.54
N GLU A 41 14.37 -20.89 -13.78
CA GLU A 41 15.10 -21.61 -12.71
C GLU A 41 14.18 -21.97 -11.55
N ASP A 42 13.20 -21.12 -11.21
CA ASP A 42 12.20 -21.42 -10.18
C ASP A 42 11.37 -22.65 -10.59
N TRP A 43 10.93 -22.71 -11.84
CA TRP A 43 10.20 -23.86 -12.36
C TRP A 43 11.06 -25.13 -12.44
N LYS A 44 12.33 -25.00 -12.84
CA LYS A 44 13.30 -26.11 -12.87
C LYS A 44 13.58 -26.65 -11.47
N SER A 45 13.77 -25.77 -10.48
CA SER A 45 14.01 -26.15 -9.10
C SER A 45 12.88 -27.01 -8.54
N TRP A 46 11.63 -26.57 -8.71
CA TRP A 46 10.48 -27.37 -8.32
C TRP A 46 10.36 -28.66 -9.14
N SER A 47 10.52 -28.59 -10.47
CA SER A 47 10.42 -29.77 -11.35
C SER A 47 11.49 -30.82 -11.05
N ALA A 48 12.65 -30.42 -10.50
CA ALA A 48 13.73 -31.32 -10.10
C ALA A 48 13.39 -32.18 -8.88
N THR A 49 12.29 -31.89 -8.16
CA THR A 49 11.80 -32.73 -7.07
C THR A 49 11.10 -34.01 -7.55
N ASP A 50 10.81 -34.12 -8.86
CA ASP A 50 10.22 -35.34 -9.46
C ASP A 50 11.25 -36.48 -9.48
N THR A 51 10.97 -37.51 -8.70
CA THR A 51 11.82 -38.71 -8.59
C THR A 51 11.40 -39.85 -9.51
N ARG A 52 10.29 -39.69 -10.27
CA ARG A 52 9.75 -40.73 -11.16
C ARG A 52 10.67 -40.99 -12.35
N THR A 53 10.65 -42.25 -12.78
CA THR A 53 11.32 -42.70 -14.02
C THR A 53 10.33 -43.44 -14.93
N ASP A 54 10.58 -43.43 -16.20
CA ASP A 54 9.85 -44.22 -17.18
C ASP A 54 10.22 -45.73 -17.09
N GLU A 55 9.59 -46.56 -17.91
CA GLU A 55 9.84 -48.02 -17.98
C GLU A 55 11.27 -48.41 -18.36
N HIS A 56 12.05 -47.42 -18.85
CA HIS A 56 13.45 -47.61 -19.23
C HIS A 56 14.41 -46.99 -18.20
N GLY A 57 13.90 -46.52 -17.03
CA GLY A 57 14.69 -45.91 -15.97
C GLY A 57 15.11 -44.47 -16.25
N LYS A 58 14.53 -43.81 -17.27
CA LYS A 58 14.83 -42.41 -17.58
C LYS A 58 13.96 -41.51 -16.74
N PRO A 59 14.53 -40.46 -16.10
CA PRO A 59 13.75 -39.51 -15.29
C PRO A 59 12.70 -38.79 -16.12
N TYR A 60 11.51 -38.59 -15.54
CA TYR A 60 10.45 -37.73 -16.08
C TYR A 60 10.91 -36.28 -16.14
N TYR A 61 11.65 -35.83 -15.14
CA TYR A 61 12.22 -34.48 -15.12
C TYR A 61 13.40 -34.33 -16.07
N SER A 62 13.42 -33.22 -16.80
CA SER A 62 14.56 -32.78 -17.61
C SER A 62 14.64 -31.24 -17.66
N ALA A 63 15.75 -30.66 -17.19
CA ALA A 63 15.99 -29.23 -17.25
C ALA A 63 15.85 -28.66 -18.68
N ARG A 64 16.34 -29.42 -19.68
CA ARG A 64 16.22 -29.08 -21.11
C ARG A 64 14.76 -29.00 -21.57
N GLN A 65 13.90 -29.87 -21.03
CA GLN A 65 12.46 -29.86 -21.35
C GLN A 65 11.78 -28.63 -20.77
N CYS A 66 12.08 -28.24 -19.50
CA CYS A 66 11.60 -27.01 -18.90
C CYS A 66 12.01 -25.79 -19.73
N GLU A 67 13.27 -25.66 -20.10
CA GLU A 67 13.77 -24.57 -20.93
C GLU A 67 13.10 -24.49 -22.30
N SER A 68 12.93 -25.64 -22.95
CA SER A 68 12.26 -25.70 -24.26
C SER A 68 10.81 -25.25 -24.19
N LYS A 69 10.07 -25.72 -23.17
CA LYS A 69 8.68 -25.33 -22.95
C LYS A 69 8.57 -23.87 -22.57
N TRP A 70 9.43 -23.39 -21.67
CA TRP A 70 9.45 -21.99 -21.22
C TRP A 70 9.62 -20.99 -22.36
N ARG A 71 10.47 -21.33 -23.35
CA ARG A 71 10.64 -20.49 -24.56
C ARG A 71 9.38 -20.45 -25.41
N GLY A 72 8.60 -21.52 -25.42
CA GLY A 72 7.35 -21.64 -26.20
C GLY A 72 6.12 -21.06 -25.49
N PHE A 73 6.25 -20.50 -24.30
CA PHE A 73 5.16 -19.81 -23.62
C PHE A 73 5.09 -18.37 -24.14
N ASP A 74 4.26 -18.12 -25.15
CA ASP A 74 3.99 -16.79 -25.70
C ASP A 74 2.87 -16.11 -24.92
N ASN A 75 2.81 -14.77 -25.01
CA ASN A 75 1.81 -13.97 -24.29
C ASN A 75 0.36 -14.36 -24.65
N ASP A 76 0.11 -14.79 -25.88
CA ASP A 76 -1.23 -15.19 -26.36
C ASP A 76 -1.71 -16.52 -25.74
N ARG A 77 -0.78 -17.35 -25.25
CA ARG A 77 -1.09 -18.64 -24.60
C ARG A 77 -1.18 -18.55 -23.07
N LEU A 78 -0.85 -17.39 -22.50
CA LEU A 78 -0.92 -17.17 -21.05
C LEU A 78 -2.33 -16.76 -20.58
N ASP A 79 -3.30 -16.64 -21.53
CA ASP A 79 -4.68 -16.36 -21.18
C ASP A 79 -5.30 -17.58 -20.48
N GLY A 80 -5.91 -17.33 -19.32
CA GLY A 80 -6.53 -18.36 -18.48
C GLY A 80 -5.67 -18.89 -17.35
N VAL A 81 -4.34 -18.63 -17.31
CA VAL A 81 -3.48 -18.99 -16.18
C VAL A 81 -3.01 -17.75 -15.41
N SER A 82 -2.85 -17.90 -14.08
CA SER A 82 -2.42 -16.82 -13.18
C SER A 82 -1.81 -17.41 -11.92
N SER A 83 -1.37 -16.56 -10.98
CA SER A 83 -1.00 -16.99 -9.61
C SER A 83 -2.08 -17.86 -8.96
N GLY A 84 -3.36 -17.56 -9.23
CA GLY A 84 -4.51 -18.35 -8.76
C GLY A 84 -4.47 -19.82 -9.21
N THR A 85 -3.86 -20.13 -10.36
CA THR A 85 -3.69 -21.51 -10.83
C THR A 85 -2.82 -22.33 -9.88
N ILE A 86 -1.69 -21.76 -9.46
CA ILE A 86 -0.76 -22.41 -8.51
C ILE A 86 -1.42 -22.50 -7.13
N ILE A 87 -2.03 -21.40 -6.65
CA ILE A 87 -2.71 -21.35 -5.34
C ILE A 87 -3.79 -22.41 -5.25
N HIS A 88 -4.70 -22.45 -6.22
CA HIS A 88 -5.80 -23.42 -6.23
C HIS A 88 -5.29 -24.89 -6.28
N LEU A 89 -4.24 -25.13 -7.04
CA LEU A 89 -3.61 -26.44 -7.10
C LEU A 89 -2.96 -26.81 -5.77
N ALA A 90 -2.25 -25.88 -5.12
CA ALA A 90 -1.62 -26.08 -3.82
C ALA A 90 -2.66 -26.32 -2.70
N GLU A 91 -3.78 -25.60 -2.72
CA GLU A 91 -4.89 -25.77 -1.78
C GLU A 91 -5.50 -27.17 -1.85
N ARG A 92 -5.57 -27.76 -3.06
CA ARG A 92 -6.02 -29.15 -3.27
C ARG A 92 -5.13 -30.16 -2.52
N TYR A 93 -3.85 -29.83 -2.31
CA TYR A 93 -2.89 -30.63 -1.55
C TYR A 93 -2.68 -30.14 -0.11
N GLY A 94 -3.59 -29.28 0.39
CA GLY A 94 -3.61 -28.88 1.79
C GLY A 94 -2.82 -27.63 2.13
N TRP A 95 -2.23 -26.97 1.16
CA TRP A 95 -1.62 -25.65 1.38
C TRP A 95 -2.69 -24.63 1.79
N ARG A 96 -2.31 -23.71 2.66
CA ARG A 96 -3.17 -22.60 3.09
C ARG A 96 -2.38 -21.30 2.94
N GLN A 97 -3.01 -20.29 2.39
CA GLN A 97 -2.41 -18.95 2.37
C GLN A 97 -1.98 -18.54 3.77
N PRO A 98 -0.83 -17.88 3.94
CA PRO A 98 -0.32 -17.45 5.25
C PRO A 98 -1.36 -16.63 6.04
N SER A 99 -2.15 -15.80 5.39
CA SER A 99 -3.27 -15.06 6.00
C SER A 99 -4.43 -15.95 6.51
N GLN A 100 -4.49 -17.22 6.10
CA GLN A 100 -5.52 -18.20 6.51
C GLN A 100 -4.96 -19.29 7.45
N ARG A 101 -3.64 -19.26 7.72
CA ARG A 101 -3.04 -20.20 8.68
C ARG A 101 -3.52 -19.85 10.08
N THR A 102 -4.24 -20.76 10.71
CA THR A 102 -4.53 -20.67 12.14
C THR A 102 -3.29 -21.09 12.90
N TYR A 103 -2.57 -20.14 13.48
CA TYR A 103 -1.43 -20.41 14.35
C TYR A 103 -1.92 -21.05 15.65
N GLY A 104 -1.31 -22.16 16.04
CA GLY A 104 -1.47 -22.71 17.39
C GLY A 104 -0.91 -21.76 18.45
N TRP A 105 -1.35 -21.90 19.71
CA TRP A 105 -0.87 -21.05 20.82
C TRP A 105 0.65 -21.05 20.99
N ASN A 106 1.34 -22.10 20.55
CA ASN A 106 2.81 -22.20 20.62
C ASN A 106 3.53 -21.43 19.51
N ASP A 107 2.85 -21.11 18.39
CA ASP A 107 3.44 -20.35 17.28
C ASP A 107 3.30 -18.84 17.52
N ALA A 108 2.38 -18.42 18.38
CA ALA A 108 2.17 -17.02 18.74
C ALA A 108 3.34 -16.41 19.53
N VAL A 109 4.20 -17.22 20.13
CA VAL A 109 5.33 -16.75 20.95
C VAL A 109 6.56 -16.39 20.10
N GLN A 110 6.63 -16.80 18.84
CA GLN A 110 7.73 -16.45 17.94
C GLN A 110 7.39 -15.31 16.96
N ALA A 111 6.15 -14.84 16.92
CA ALA A 111 5.71 -13.71 16.11
C ALA A 111 5.84 -12.36 16.84
N THR A 112 6.77 -12.24 17.79
CA THR A 112 6.91 -11.05 18.66
C THR A 112 7.82 -9.97 18.09
N ASP A 113 7.93 -9.82 16.78
CA ASP A 113 8.80 -8.77 16.24
C ASP A 113 8.08 -7.69 15.42
N ILE A 114 6.78 -7.51 15.65
CA ILE A 114 6.12 -6.30 15.16
C ILE A 114 5.37 -5.68 16.35
N PRO A 115 5.88 -4.59 16.92
CA PRO A 115 5.05 -3.78 17.80
C PRO A 115 3.80 -3.39 17.00
N SER A 116 2.65 -3.91 17.36
CA SER A 116 1.40 -3.39 16.85
C SER A 116 1.27 -1.99 17.43
N TYR A 117 1.77 -1.00 16.70
CA TYR A 117 1.38 0.38 16.93
C TYR A 117 -0.13 0.40 16.72
N SER A 118 -0.88 0.42 17.81
CA SER A 118 -2.30 0.71 17.76
C SER A 118 -2.40 2.18 17.40
N ALA A 119 -2.39 2.47 16.09
CA ALA A 119 -2.74 3.80 15.62
C ALA A 119 -4.07 4.13 16.32
N LYS A 120 -4.09 5.18 17.14
CA LYS A 120 -5.33 5.82 17.52
C LYS A 120 -6.02 6.09 16.19
N LEU A 121 -7.09 5.34 15.91
CA LEU A 121 -7.94 5.66 14.77
C LEU A 121 -8.35 7.10 14.98
N ILE A 122 -7.79 8.01 14.19
CA ILE A 122 -8.14 9.42 14.24
C ILE A 122 -9.63 9.47 13.92
N ASP A 123 -10.44 9.76 14.93
CA ASP A 123 -11.87 9.88 14.74
C ASP A 123 -12.10 11.14 13.90
N SER A 124 -12.68 10.95 12.72
CA SER A 124 -12.98 12.06 11.79
C SER A 124 -13.89 13.13 12.42
N ARG A 125 -14.49 12.86 13.59
CA ARG A 125 -15.27 13.82 14.37
C ARG A 125 -14.43 14.84 15.12
N ASP A 126 -13.14 14.57 15.34
CA ASP A 126 -12.20 15.48 16.02
C ASP A 126 -11.51 16.45 15.05
N ILE A 127 -11.73 16.26 13.75
CA ILE A 127 -11.18 17.14 12.72
C ILE A 127 -12.25 18.19 12.43
N GLY A 128 -12.04 19.40 12.89
CA GLY A 128 -12.92 20.55 12.64
C GLY A 128 -13.19 20.69 11.14
N GLY A 129 -14.47 20.64 10.75
CA GLY A 129 -14.94 20.54 9.37
C GLY A 129 -14.74 21.83 8.57
N GLU A 130 -13.50 22.29 8.38
CA GLU A 130 -13.21 23.27 7.34
C GLU A 130 -13.24 22.56 5.98
N SER A 131 -14.14 23.03 5.12
CA SER A 131 -14.17 22.58 3.73
C SER A 131 -12.82 22.84 3.05
N PHE A 132 -12.23 21.83 2.42
CA PHE A 132 -11.03 21.99 1.59
C PHE A 132 -11.23 22.86 0.35
N ASP A 133 -12.46 23.15 -0.02
CA ASP A 133 -12.77 24.10 -1.07
C ASP A 133 -12.52 25.53 -0.57
N LYS A 134 -11.25 25.91 -0.53
CA LYS A 134 -10.81 27.26 -0.11
C LYS A 134 -11.06 28.33 -1.18
N GLY A 135 -11.80 27.98 -2.25
CA GLY A 135 -12.04 28.89 -3.37
C GLY A 135 -10.79 29.17 -4.21
N ALA A 136 -10.82 30.24 -4.99
CA ALA A 136 -9.69 30.65 -5.83
C ALA A 136 -8.49 31.07 -4.96
N PRO A 137 -7.26 30.72 -5.34
CA PRO A 137 -6.06 31.29 -4.73
C PRO A 137 -5.93 32.77 -5.07
N ASP A 138 -5.28 33.53 -4.20
CA ASP A 138 -4.99 34.96 -4.47
C ASP A 138 -4.10 35.11 -5.72
N ASP A 139 -3.17 34.18 -5.90
CA ASP A 139 -2.28 34.12 -7.06
C ASP A 139 -2.03 32.65 -7.45
N PRO A 140 -2.78 32.12 -8.45
CA PRO A 140 -2.62 30.76 -8.94
C PRO A 140 -1.22 30.46 -9.49
N ALA A 141 -0.60 31.44 -10.14
CA ALA A 141 0.72 31.28 -10.72
C ALA A 141 1.79 31.16 -9.62
N LYS A 142 1.65 31.94 -8.55
CA LYS A 142 2.53 31.86 -7.39
C LYS A 142 2.43 30.50 -6.70
N GLU A 143 1.22 29.96 -6.44
CA GLU A 143 1.07 28.62 -5.84
C GLU A 143 1.74 27.53 -6.69
N PHE A 144 1.60 27.61 -8.00
CA PHE A 144 2.25 26.68 -8.91
C PHE A 144 3.78 26.78 -8.87
N VAL A 145 4.32 28.00 -8.89
CA VAL A 145 5.77 28.25 -8.82
C VAL A 145 6.35 27.82 -7.47
N ASP A 146 5.68 28.11 -6.37
CA ASP A 146 6.11 27.67 -5.03
C ASP A 146 6.14 26.15 -4.93
N TRP A 147 5.16 25.48 -5.52
CA TRP A 147 5.12 24.01 -5.63
C TRP A 147 6.29 23.46 -6.48
N LEU A 148 6.59 24.09 -7.62
CA LEU A 148 7.74 23.68 -8.44
C LEU A 148 9.06 23.84 -7.68
N ARG A 149 9.22 24.92 -6.92
CA ARG A 149 10.43 25.20 -6.13
C ARG A 149 10.64 24.20 -5.01
N ALA A 150 9.57 23.72 -4.41
CA ALA A 150 9.65 22.69 -3.38
C ALA A 150 10.14 21.34 -3.94
N LEU A 151 9.89 21.02 -5.22
CA LEU A 151 10.17 19.72 -5.78
C LEU A 151 11.42 19.65 -6.65
N PHE A 152 11.71 20.70 -7.42
CA PHE A 152 12.70 20.64 -8.48
C PHE A 152 13.82 21.64 -8.26
N ARG A 153 15.03 21.24 -8.62
CA ARG A 153 16.16 22.15 -8.72
C ARG A 153 16.00 23.03 -9.96
N TYR A 154 16.71 24.14 -9.97
CA TYR A 154 16.69 25.17 -10.98
C TYR A 154 16.86 24.66 -12.43
N ASP A 155 17.81 23.76 -12.64
CA ASP A 155 18.23 23.21 -13.92
C ASP A 155 17.53 21.88 -14.30
N GLU A 156 16.62 21.38 -13.46
CA GLU A 156 15.95 20.10 -13.71
C GLU A 156 14.73 20.25 -14.61
N HIS A 157 14.57 19.30 -15.51
CA HIS A 157 13.43 19.25 -16.41
C HIS A 157 12.18 18.79 -15.65
N VAL A 158 11.09 19.48 -15.90
CA VAL A 158 9.78 19.19 -15.32
C VAL A 158 8.79 18.83 -16.40
N CYS A 159 7.84 17.94 -16.10
CA CYS A 159 6.77 17.61 -17.03
C CYS A 159 5.45 18.16 -16.52
N VAL A 160 4.81 19.01 -17.32
CA VAL A 160 3.46 19.53 -17.04
C VAL A 160 2.50 19.05 -18.12
N VAL A 161 1.34 18.52 -17.72
CA VAL A 161 0.29 18.01 -18.61
C VAL A 161 -1.00 18.75 -18.30
N THR A 162 -1.37 19.68 -19.17
CA THR A 162 -2.63 20.44 -19.07
C THR A 162 -3.73 19.85 -19.92
N ARG A 163 -3.40 19.03 -20.91
CA ARG A 163 -4.39 18.34 -21.74
C ARG A 163 -4.93 17.12 -21.05
N THR A 164 -6.25 17.03 -20.92
CA THR A 164 -6.95 15.92 -20.28
C THR A 164 -8.05 15.37 -21.19
N GLU A 165 -8.43 14.13 -20.95
CA GLU A 165 -9.58 13.49 -21.57
C GLU A 165 -10.26 12.62 -20.50
N TYR A 166 -11.55 12.83 -20.28
CA TYR A 166 -12.30 12.18 -19.18
C TYR A 166 -11.61 12.34 -17.80
N GLY A 167 -11.09 13.54 -17.52
CA GLY A 167 -10.39 13.84 -16.26
C GLY A 167 -9.02 13.19 -16.08
N ARG A 168 -8.51 12.46 -17.11
CA ARG A 168 -7.19 11.80 -17.10
C ARG A 168 -6.21 12.54 -18.00
N PRO A 169 -4.91 12.56 -17.65
CA PRO A 169 -3.90 13.20 -18.47
C PRO A 169 -3.81 12.55 -19.85
N LYS A 170 -3.85 13.38 -20.90
CA LYS A 170 -3.73 12.95 -22.31
C LYS A 170 -2.48 13.50 -22.97
N GLY A 171 -1.81 12.65 -23.75
CA GLY A 171 -0.60 13.02 -24.48
C GLY A 171 0.65 13.04 -23.62
N ARG A 172 1.75 13.56 -24.20
CA ARG A 172 3.06 13.51 -23.56
C ARG A 172 3.29 14.62 -22.52
N GLY A 173 2.55 15.72 -22.60
CA GLY A 173 2.79 16.93 -21.81
C GLY A 173 4.00 17.70 -22.34
N ARG A 174 4.38 18.75 -21.61
CA ARG A 174 5.62 19.51 -21.84
C ARG A 174 6.66 19.02 -20.84
N TYR A 175 7.73 18.45 -21.31
CA TYR A 175 8.82 17.88 -20.51
C TYR A 175 10.20 18.38 -20.93
N GLU A 176 10.26 19.23 -21.93
CA GLU A 176 11.50 19.74 -22.53
C GLU A 176 12.07 20.97 -21.79
N MET A 177 11.32 21.52 -20.83
CA MET A 177 11.67 22.74 -20.14
C MET A 177 12.22 22.46 -18.75
N THR A 178 13.27 23.20 -18.38
CA THR A 178 13.75 23.22 -17.00
C THR A 178 12.79 24.00 -16.10
N ARG A 179 12.90 23.81 -14.77
CA ARG A 179 12.12 24.57 -13.79
C ARG A 179 12.25 26.08 -14.03
N GLU A 180 13.48 26.62 -14.25
CA GLU A 180 13.70 28.02 -14.53
C GLU A 180 12.93 28.49 -15.74
N GLN A 181 13.00 27.73 -16.84
CA GLN A 181 12.31 28.09 -18.08
C GLN A 181 10.78 28.10 -17.88
N VAL A 182 10.27 27.19 -17.09
CA VAL A 182 8.82 27.14 -16.73
C VAL A 182 8.45 28.34 -15.87
N GLU A 183 9.24 28.68 -14.84
CA GLU A 183 9.01 29.86 -14.00
C GLU A 183 9.03 31.16 -14.82
N THR A 184 10.01 31.30 -15.70
CA THR A 184 10.13 32.49 -16.60
C THR A 184 8.91 32.58 -17.52
N LEU A 185 8.51 31.47 -18.14
CA LEU A 185 7.35 31.43 -19.03
C LEU A 185 6.05 31.80 -18.28
N VAL A 186 5.88 31.29 -17.06
CA VAL A 186 4.70 31.59 -16.23
C VAL A 186 4.70 33.03 -15.76
N ALA A 187 5.86 33.58 -15.39
CA ALA A 187 6.00 35.00 -15.00
C ALA A 187 5.67 35.96 -16.15
N GLU A 188 6.07 35.62 -17.38
CA GLU A 188 5.87 36.49 -18.56
C GLU A 188 4.45 36.37 -19.16
N ARG A 189 3.85 35.18 -19.12
CA ARG A 189 2.66 34.85 -19.91
C ARG A 189 1.53 34.17 -19.13
N GLY A 190 1.70 33.97 -17.81
CA GLY A 190 0.76 33.27 -16.99
C GLY A 190 0.74 31.73 -17.20
N LEU A 191 -0.08 31.04 -16.41
CA LEU A 191 -0.20 29.56 -16.45
C LEU A 191 -0.72 29.04 -17.79
N GLU A 192 -1.50 29.84 -18.53
CA GLU A 192 -2.05 29.48 -19.83
C GLU A 192 -0.96 29.21 -20.87
N ALA A 193 0.23 29.78 -20.69
CA ALA A 193 1.38 29.51 -21.55
C ALA A 193 1.87 28.06 -21.48
N LEU A 194 1.56 27.34 -20.43
CA LEU A 194 1.84 25.90 -20.29
C LEU A 194 0.87 25.03 -21.11
N GLY A 195 -0.24 25.62 -21.53
CA GLY A 195 -1.30 25.01 -22.29
C GLY A 195 -2.65 25.22 -21.59
N VAL A 196 -3.70 25.39 -22.38
CA VAL A 196 -5.04 25.56 -21.85
C VAL A 196 -5.49 24.25 -21.20
N SER A 197 -5.70 24.29 -19.89
CA SER A 197 -6.38 23.22 -19.18
C SER A 197 -7.88 23.28 -19.53
N SER A 198 -8.48 22.14 -19.86
CA SER A 198 -9.94 22.08 -19.82
C SER A 198 -10.39 22.27 -18.36
N GLU A 199 -11.37 23.12 -18.10
CA GLU A 199 -11.88 23.38 -16.74
C GLU A 199 -12.31 22.09 -16.00
N GLU A 200 -12.66 21.05 -16.75
CA GLU A 200 -13.07 19.73 -16.24
C GLU A 200 -11.90 18.84 -15.80
N GLY A 201 -10.71 19.08 -16.32
CA GLY A 201 -9.61 18.11 -16.16
C GLY A 201 -8.52 18.50 -15.20
N GLY A 202 -8.34 19.81 -14.96
CA GLY A 202 -7.19 20.33 -14.22
C GLY A 202 -5.84 20.07 -14.90
N ALA A 203 -4.76 20.20 -14.15
CA ALA A 203 -3.41 19.95 -14.65
C ALA A 203 -2.67 18.93 -13.78
N PHE A 204 -1.65 18.33 -14.40
CA PHE A 204 -0.81 17.31 -13.78
C PHE A 204 0.68 17.65 -14.02
N ALA A 205 1.53 17.19 -13.13
CA ALA A 205 2.98 17.20 -13.32
C ALA A 205 3.62 15.91 -12.80
N CYS A 206 4.79 15.54 -13.37
CA CYS A 206 5.57 14.44 -12.80
C CYS A 206 6.14 14.85 -11.43
N VAL A 207 6.20 13.91 -10.49
CA VAL A 207 6.73 14.18 -9.14
C VAL A 207 8.25 14.22 -9.10
N ASN A 208 8.93 13.55 -10.05
CA ASN A 208 10.39 13.47 -10.11
C ASN A 208 10.94 14.15 -11.38
N PRO A 209 12.19 14.65 -11.35
CA PRO A 209 12.82 15.29 -12.49
C PRO A 209 13.10 14.32 -13.62
N LEU A 210 13.09 14.84 -14.84
CA LEU A 210 13.24 14.09 -16.07
C LEU A 210 14.50 14.53 -16.84
N ASP A 211 14.83 13.78 -17.89
CA ASP A 211 15.97 14.04 -18.79
C ASP A 211 15.65 14.99 -19.97
N GLY A 212 14.41 15.50 -20.03
CA GLY A 212 13.96 16.35 -21.13
C GLY A 212 13.59 15.62 -22.44
N ASN A 213 13.69 14.29 -22.49
CA ASN A 213 13.42 13.50 -23.70
C ASN A 213 12.09 12.74 -23.66
N GLY A 214 11.43 12.70 -22.50
CA GLY A 214 10.16 12.01 -22.30
C GLY A 214 9.70 12.05 -20.85
N ARG A 215 8.61 11.32 -20.57
CA ARG A 215 8.04 11.24 -19.22
C ARG A 215 7.76 9.80 -18.74
N GLU A 216 8.52 8.86 -19.25
CA GLU A 216 8.46 7.47 -18.81
C GLU A 216 9.44 7.22 -17.66
N ASP A 217 9.32 6.11 -16.96
CA ASP A 217 10.23 5.74 -15.86
C ASP A 217 11.72 5.79 -16.24
N ARG A 218 12.04 5.50 -17.52
CA ARG A 218 13.42 5.55 -18.05
C ARG A 218 13.97 6.97 -18.19
N ASN A 219 13.08 7.97 -18.21
CA ASN A 219 13.45 9.37 -18.34
C ASN A 219 13.64 10.06 -16.97
N VAL A 220 13.34 9.36 -15.87
CA VAL A 220 13.53 9.89 -14.52
C VAL A 220 15.01 9.94 -14.17
N THR A 221 15.51 11.10 -13.78
CA THR A 221 16.93 11.35 -13.49
C THR A 221 17.27 11.28 -11.98
N ALA A 222 16.27 11.45 -11.11
CA ALA A 222 16.44 11.31 -9.68
C ALA A 222 15.17 10.75 -9.04
N TYR A 223 15.33 9.83 -8.11
CA TYR A 223 14.24 9.10 -7.44
C TYR A 223 13.99 9.69 -6.05
N ARG A 224 13.55 10.97 -6.03
CA ARG A 224 13.41 11.72 -4.77
C ARG A 224 12.06 11.53 -4.09
N TYR A 225 10.98 11.43 -4.87
CA TYR A 225 9.63 11.53 -4.34
C TYR A 225 8.73 10.39 -4.77
N ALA A 226 7.80 10.04 -3.89
CA ALA A 226 6.63 9.20 -4.20
C ALA A 226 5.35 9.98 -3.94
N LEU A 227 4.30 9.64 -4.67
CA LEU A 227 2.95 10.16 -4.47
C LEU A 227 2.19 9.29 -3.49
N VAL A 228 1.64 9.87 -2.43
CA VAL A 228 0.67 9.25 -1.53
C VAL A 228 -0.68 9.93 -1.72
N GLU A 229 -1.68 9.16 -2.11
CA GLU A 229 -3.07 9.61 -2.24
C GLU A 229 -4.04 8.47 -1.95
N SER A 230 -5.30 8.81 -1.65
CA SER A 230 -6.37 7.86 -1.43
C SER A 230 -7.69 8.37 -2.04
N ASP A 231 -8.41 7.47 -2.70
CA ASP A 231 -9.78 7.73 -3.15
C ASP A 231 -10.83 7.24 -2.14
N GLY A 232 -10.41 6.52 -1.10
CA GLY A 232 -11.28 5.81 -0.17
C GLY A 232 -11.60 6.52 1.14
N ILE A 233 -10.91 7.62 1.45
CA ILE A 233 -11.10 8.40 2.69
C ILE A 233 -11.18 9.88 2.38
N SER A 234 -11.88 10.66 3.23
CA SER A 234 -12.06 12.09 2.99
C SER A 234 -10.73 12.86 3.02
N PRO A 235 -10.62 14.00 2.31
CA PRO A 235 -9.41 14.83 2.28
C PRO A 235 -8.96 15.25 3.69
N GLU A 236 -9.90 15.58 4.57
CA GLU A 236 -9.62 15.97 5.96
C GLU A 236 -8.91 14.84 6.71
N LYS A 237 -9.44 13.63 6.58
CA LYS A 237 -8.85 12.45 7.21
C LYS A 237 -7.50 12.09 6.58
N GLN A 238 -7.36 12.26 5.25
CA GLN A 238 -6.07 12.07 4.58
C GLN A 238 -5.01 13.01 5.19
N LEU A 239 -5.31 14.30 5.28
CA LEU A 239 -4.37 15.29 5.81
C LEU A 239 -4.02 15.02 7.28
N ALA A 240 -5.03 14.68 8.10
CA ALA A 240 -4.79 14.36 9.50
C ALA A 240 -3.85 13.16 9.69
N ILE A 241 -4.03 12.09 8.90
CA ILE A 241 -3.14 10.91 8.97
C ILE A 241 -1.72 11.28 8.49
N ILE A 242 -1.59 12.07 7.41
CA ILE A 242 -0.30 12.53 6.90
C ILE A 242 0.46 13.30 7.99
N HIS A 243 -0.22 14.19 8.70
CA HIS A 243 0.37 14.98 9.80
C HIS A 243 0.71 14.13 11.02
N GLU A 244 -0.20 13.23 11.44
CA GLU A 244 0.03 12.34 12.59
C GLU A 244 1.22 11.42 12.37
N LEU A 245 1.36 10.91 11.15
CA LEU A 245 2.50 10.08 10.76
C LEU A 245 3.76 10.89 10.44
N LYS A 246 3.69 12.22 10.54
CA LYS A 246 4.80 13.15 10.30
C LYS A 246 5.55 12.86 9.00
N LEU A 247 4.79 12.52 7.92
CA LEU A 247 5.43 12.17 6.65
C LEU A 247 6.38 13.28 6.18
N PRO A 248 7.55 12.92 5.64
CA PRO A 248 8.51 13.89 5.10
C PRO A 248 8.02 14.45 3.76
N CYS A 249 6.96 15.26 3.80
CA CYS A 249 6.34 15.82 2.58
C CYS A 249 7.12 17.02 2.08
N ALA A 250 7.51 16.99 0.81
CA ALA A 250 8.01 18.18 0.10
C ALA A 250 6.87 19.13 -0.25
N ALA A 251 5.72 18.61 -0.64
CA ALA A 251 4.51 19.39 -0.91
C ALA A 251 3.25 18.57 -0.64
N ILE A 252 2.18 19.24 -0.25
CA ILE A 252 0.84 18.69 -0.08
C ILE A 252 -0.12 19.51 -0.93
N THR A 253 -0.86 18.87 -1.83
CA THR A 253 -1.76 19.51 -2.79
C THR A 253 -3.16 18.94 -2.67
N TYR A 254 -4.18 19.80 -2.61
CA TYR A 254 -5.57 19.38 -2.79
C TYR A 254 -5.87 19.20 -4.27
N SER A 255 -6.44 18.10 -4.64
CA SER A 255 -6.66 17.71 -6.04
C SER A 255 -7.81 18.43 -6.75
N GLY A 256 -8.51 19.32 -6.06
CA GLY A 256 -9.75 19.95 -6.55
C GLY A 256 -10.96 19.03 -6.54
N SER A 257 -10.90 17.87 -5.85
CA SER A 257 -12.03 16.93 -5.76
C SER A 257 -12.03 16.20 -4.40
N LYS A 258 -11.62 14.96 -4.35
CA LYS A 258 -11.79 14.08 -3.18
C LYS A 258 -10.47 13.59 -2.55
N SER A 259 -9.34 14.01 -3.07
CA SER A 259 -8.04 13.51 -2.57
C SER A 259 -7.04 14.61 -2.25
N ILE A 260 -6.19 14.32 -1.28
CA ILE A 260 -4.96 15.01 -0.98
C ILE A 260 -3.82 14.27 -1.68
N HIS A 261 -2.95 14.99 -2.35
CA HIS A 261 -1.75 14.47 -2.98
C HIS A 261 -0.54 14.89 -2.14
N ALA A 262 -0.02 13.99 -1.32
CA ALA A 262 1.20 14.21 -0.57
C ALA A 262 2.39 13.70 -1.39
N ILE A 263 3.36 14.58 -1.62
CA ILE A 263 4.59 14.27 -2.32
C ILE A 263 5.67 14.06 -1.27
N VAL A 264 6.01 12.79 -1.04
CA VAL A 264 6.80 12.32 0.10
C VAL A 264 8.23 12.05 -0.34
N HIS A 265 9.21 12.52 0.43
CA HIS A 265 10.62 12.20 0.23
C HIS A 265 10.87 10.70 0.32
N ILE A 266 11.47 10.15 -0.72
CA ILE A 266 11.94 8.77 -0.81
C ILE A 266 13.47 8.72 -0.86
N ASP A 267 14.10 9.72 -1.48
CA ASP A 267 15.54 9.93 -1.56
C ASP A 267 16.32 8.65 -1.95
N ALA A 268 15.81 7.91 -2.91
CA ALA A 268 16.40 6.65 -3.34
C ALA A 268 17.57 6.89 -4.31
N ALA A 269 18.62 6.10 -4.16
CA ALA A 269 19.80 6.18 -5.01
C ALA A 269 19.54 5.61 -6.41
N ASP A 270 18.64 4.63 -6.53
CA ASP A 270 18.32 3.96 -7.78
C ASP A 270 16.85 3.47 -7.82
N LYS A 271 16.44 2.90 -8.96
CA LYS A 271 15.06 2.43 -9.18
C LYS A 271 14.68 1.26 -8.29
N GLN A 272 15.62 0.42 -7.88
CA GLN A 272 15.33 -0.72 -7.00
C GLN A 272 15.04 -0.22 -5.59
N GLN A 273 15.92 0.60 -5.03
CA GLN A 273 15.72 1.21 -3.73
C GLN A 273 14.44 2.07 -3.69
N TYR A 274 14.11 2.77 -4.79
CA TYR A 274 12.85 3.48 -4.91
C TYR A 274 11.64 2.57 -4.71
N ARG A 275 11.62 1.41 -5.38
CA ARG A 275 10.52 0.44 -5.25
C ARG A 275 10.41 -0.11 -3.83
N GLU A 276 11.54 -0.41 -3.19
CA GLU A 276 11.59 -0.92 -1.83
C GLU A 276 11.03 0.11 -0.85
N ARG A 277 11.51 1.35 -0.89
CA ARG A 277 11.04 2.43 -0.02
C ARG A 277 9.58 2.81 -0.25
N VAL A 278 9.12 2.83 -1.51
CA VAL A 278 7.69 3.07 -1.81
C VAL A 278 6.80 1.94 -1.28
N ALA A 279 7.24 0.70 -1.37
CA ALA A 279 6.50 -0.43 -0.80
C ALA A 279 6.39 -0.32 0.72
N GLU A 280 7.49 0.01 1.39
CA GLU A 280 7.56 0.24 2.84
C GLU A 280 6.66 1.42 3.28
N LEU A 281 6.74 2.56 2.58
CA LEU A 281 5.87 3.70 2.81
C LEU A 281 4.39 3.32 2.72
N TYR A 282 4.00 2.62 1.67
CA TYR A 282 2.62 2.24 1.44
C TYR A 282 2.12 1.21 2.46
N GLU A 283 2.97 0.29 2.87
CA GLU A 283 2.66 -0.64 3.96
C GLU A 283 2.43 0.11 5.26
N HIS A 284 3.32 1.05 5.61
CA HIS A 284 3.18 1.89 6.80
C HIS A 284 1.88 2.71 6.76
N MET A 285 1.56 3.34 5.64
CA MET A 285 0.31 4.09 5.46
C MET A 285 -0.92 3.21 5.63
N ASN A 286 -0.94 2.04 4.99
CA ASN A 286 -2.08 1.12 5.07
C ASN A 286 -2.29 0.57 6.48
N LYS A 287 -1.22 0.26 7.22
CA LYS A 287 -1.30 -0.14 8.64
C LYS A 287 -1.91 0.95 9.53
N ASN A 288 -1.74 2.21 9.15
CA ASN A 288 -2.27 3.36 9.87
C ASN A 288 -3.61 3.88 9.32
N GLY A 289 -4.33 3.07 8.55
CA GLY A 289 -5.69 3.39 8.10
C GLY A 289 -5.79 4.29 6.86
N PHE A 290 -4.66 4.56 6.20
CA PHE A 290 -4.62 5.27 4.93
C PHE A 290 -4.57 4.27 3.77
N SER A 291 -5.70 4.02 3.13
CA SER A 291 -5.76 3.12 1.96
C SER A 291 -5.12 3.80 0.73
N THR A 292 -3.84 3.49 0.47
CA THR A 292 -3.08 4.07 -0.63
C THR A 292 -3.52 3.53 -2.00
N ASP A 293 -3.55 4.39 -3.02
CA ASP A 293 -3.72 3.92 -4.41
C ASP A 293 -2.46 3.19 -4.89
N GLN A 294 -2.59 1.87 -5.04
CA GLN A 294 -1.50 0.98 -5.42
C GLN A 294 -0.96 1.20 -6.85
N GLN A 295 -1.64 2.01 -7.67
CA GLN A 295 -1.19 2.35 -9.01
C GLN A 295 -0.10 3.43 -9.04
N ASN A 296 0.16 4.11 -7.91
CA ASN A 296 1.07 5.25 -7.81
C ASN A 296 2.54 4.89 -7.53
N LYS A 297 2.96 3.65 -7.79
CA LYS A 297 4.29 3.13 -7.41
C LYS A 297 5.42 3.44 -8.40
N ASN A 298 5.12 4.02 -9.54
CA ASN A 298 6.13 4.32 -10.56
C ASN A 298 6.77 5.70 -10.35
N PRO A 299 8.08 5.87 -10.59
CA PRO A 299 8.78 7.13 -10.32
C PRO A 299 8.40 8.27 -11.29
N SER A 300 7.86 7.96 -12.46
CA SER A 300 7.33 8.94 -13.41
C SER A 300 5.87 9.31 -13.16
N ARG A 301 5.35 9.03 -11.96
CA ARG A 301 3.95 9.26 -11.64
C ARG A 301 3.56 10.72 -11.79
N LEU A 302 2.38 10.93 -12.35
CA LEU A 302 1.75 12.23 -12.45
C LEU A 302 0.92 12.51 -11.19
N THR A 303 1.13 13.68 -10.62
CA THR A 303 0.31 14.24 -9.53
C THR A 303 -0.47 15.45 -10.03
N ARG A 304 -1.50 15.85 -9.31
CA ARG A 304 -2.17 17.12 -9.53
C ARG A 304 -1.26 18.27 -9.10
N CYS A 305 -1.16 19.31 -9.93
CA CYS A 305 -0.41 20.51 -9.57
C CYS A 305 -1.35 21.68 -9.26
N PRO A 306 -0.99 22.56 -8.32
CA PRO A 306 -1.83 23.68 -7.90
C PRO A 306 -1.92 24.76 -8.98
N GLY A 307 -2.86 25.71 -8.81
CA GLY A 307 -3.05 26.84 -9.70
C GLY A 307 -3.97 26.60 -10.90
N PHE A 308 -4.54 25.39 -11.02
CA PHE A 308 -5.47 25.02 -12.09
C PHE A 308 -6.83 24.61 -11.52
N THR A 309 -7.87 24.68 -12.36
CA THR A 309 -9.23 24.25 -11.98
C THR A 309 -9.55 22.86 -12.49
N ARG A 310 -10.32 22.13 -11.70
CA ARG A 310 -10.89 20.83 -12.04
C ARG A 310 -12.37 20.80 -11.63
N ASP A 311 -13.27 20.55 -12.55
CA ASP A 311 -14.72 20.51 -12.29
C ASP A 311 -15.21 21.75 -11.52
N GLY A 312 -14.69 22.93 -11.89
CA GLY A 312 -15.01 24.22 -11.25
C GLY A 312 -14.34 24.45 -9.88
N ARG A 313 -13.50 23.52 -9.40
CA ARG A 313 -12.79 23.66 -8.12
C ARG A 313 -11.28 23.82 -8.36
N TRP A 314 -10.62 24.55 -7.47
CA TRP A 314 -9.18 24.80 -7.58
C TRP A 314 -8.37 23.63 -7.03
N GLN A 315 -7.34 23.26 -7.80
CA GLN A 315 -6.21 22.48 -7.29
C GLN A 315 -5.33 23.45 -6.49
N ARG A 316 -5.15 23.18 -5.20
CA ARG A 316 -4.53 24.13 -4.27
C ARG A 316 -3.27 23.56 -3.63
N LEU A 317 -2.25 24.39 -3.51
CA LEU A 317 -1.13 24.09 -2.62
C LEU A 317 -1.59 24.31 -1.18
N ILE A 318 -1.54 23.23 -0.37
CA ILE A 318 -1.89 23.27 1.05
C ILE A 318 -0.65 23.61 1.85
N GLU A 319 0.44 22.89 1.59
CA GLU A 319 1.71 23.03 2.28
C GLU A 319 2.87 22.77 1.34
N SER A 320 3.99 23.46 1.58
CA SER A 320 5.28 23.19 0.96
C SER A 320 6.38 23.39 1.97
N ASP A 321 7.38 22.51 1.98
CA ASP A 321 8.54 22.55 2.88
C ASP A 321 8.22 22.75 4.39
N SER A 322 7.02 22.36 4.84
CA SER A 322 6.54 22.54 6.21
C SER A 322 6.74 21.31 7.09
N SER A 323 7.09 20.17 6.52
CA SER A 323 7.30 18.91 7.25
C SER A 323 8.40 19.01 8.31
N GLU A 324 8.20 18.32 9.43
CA GLU A 324 9.20 18.21 10.53
C GLU A 324 10.46 17.49 10.03
N PHE A 325 10.30 16.46 9.21
CA PHE A 325 11.39 15.70 8.58
C PHE A 325 11.61 16.12 7.13
N ARG A 326 12.87 16.23 6.73
CA ARG A 326 13.28 16.72 5.40
C ARG A 326 13.80 15.61 4.51
N SER A 327 13.93 14.39 5.01
CA SER A 327 14.46 13.24 4.27
C SER A 327 13.78 11.94 4.69
N TRP A 328 13.88 10.94 3.81
CA TRP A 328 13.46 9.58 4.12
C TRP A 328 14.14 9.02 5.37
N ASN A 329 15.45 9.22 5.50
CA ASN A 329 16.21 8.62 6.60
C ASN A 329 15.84 9.22 7.96
N GLU A 330 15.67 10.56 8.04
CA GLU A 330 15.22 11.22 9.29
C GLU A 330 13.85 10.67 9.73
N TRP A 331 12.93 10.52 8.78
CA TRP A 331 11.60 9.99 9.06
C TRP A 331 11.65 8.52 9.49
N GLN A 332 12.45 7.69 8.80
CA GLN A 332 12.65 6.28 9.16
C GLN A 332 13.24 6.11 10.56
N ASP A 333 14.23 6.92 10.92
CA ASP A 333 14.81 6.89 12.26
C ASP A 333 13.75 7.21 13.32
N TRP A 334 12.87 8.18 13.05
CA TRP A 334 11.75 8.48 13.93
C TRP A 334 10.75 7.32 14.00
N VAL A 335 10.36 6.72 12.90
CA VAL A 335 9.45 5.56 12.87
C VAL A 335 10.01 4.41 13.71
N VAL A 336 11.31 4.10 13.55
CA VAL A 336 11.98 3.06 14.34
C VAL A 336 12.01 3.41 15.82
N GLN A 337 12.27 4.68 16.19
CA GLN A 337 12.22 5.13 17.57
C GLN A 337 10.82 4.98 18.17
N GLN A 338 9.76 5.35 17.43
CA GLN A 338 8.39 5.16 17.89
C GLN A 338 8.06 3.68 18.11
N ALA A 339 8.48 2.82 17.18
CA ALA A 339 8.27 1.38 17.29
C ALA A 339 9.05 0.75 18.46
N SER A 340 10.19 1.33 18.83
CA SER A 340 11.03 0.85 19.94
C SER A 340 10.67 1.45 21.31
N GLN A 341 9.79 2.44 21.35
CA GLN A 341 9.24 2.92 22.62
C GLN A 341 8.32 1.83 23.17
N LEU A 342 8.85 1.07 24.13
CA LEU A 342 8.01 0.21 24.95
C LEU A 342 6.95 1.10 25.63
N PRO A 343 5.69 0.66 25.70
CA PRO A 343 4.72 1.35 26.53
C PRO A 343 5.30 1.48 27.94
N ASP A 344 5.05 2.61 28.61
CA ASP A 344 5.44 2.80 30.00
C ASP A 344 4.98 1.57 30.80
N ILE A 345 5.93 0.70 31.11
CA ILE A 345 5.65 -0.48 31.94
C ILE A 345 5.64 0.05 33.36
N GLU A 346 4.45 0.36 33.87
CA GLU A 346 4.28 0.56 35.29
C GLU A 346 4.72 -0.73 36.01
N THR A 347 5.76 -0.65 36.77
CA THR A 347 6.16 -1.77 37.60
C THR A 347 5.13 -1.97 38.70
N PHE A 348 4.93 -3.22 39.14
CA PHE A 348 3.99 -3.55 40.21
C PHE A 348 4.23 -2.68 41.51
N GLY A 349 5.42 -2.11 41.65
CA GLY A 349 5.78 -1.21 42.76
C GLY A 349 5.30 0.23 42.60
N ASP A 350 4.96 0.66 41.37
CA ASP A 350 4.49 2.01 41.06
C ASP A 350 2.97 2.15 41.18
N VAL A 351 2.24 1.00 41.22
CA VAL A 351 0.80 0.94 41.40
C VAL A 351 0.51 0.89 42.92
N ALA A 352 0.46 2.04 43.57
CA ALA A 352 0.22 2.15 45.02
C ALA A 352 -1.16 1.60 45.44
N GLU A 353 -2.15 1.63 44.56
CA GLU A 353 -3.48 1.02 44.76
C GLU A 353 -4.02 0.51 43.42
N LEU A 354 -4.27 -0.78 43.31
CA LEU A 354 -5.02 -1.32 42.17
C LEU A 354 -6.45 -0.76 42.20
N PRO A 355 -6.96 -0.20 41.12
CA PRO A 355 -8.35 0.20 41.07
C PRO A 355 -9.25 -1.00 41.39
N PRO A 356 -10.37 -0.82 42.09
CA PRO A 356 -11.27 -1.93 42.41
C PRO A 356 -11.71 -2.61 41.15
N LEU A 357 -11.66 -3.95 41.14
CA LEU A 357 -12.11 -4.73 40.01
C LEU A 357 -13.54 -4.37 39.65
N ALA A 358 -13.83 -4.23 38.36
CA ALA A 358 -15.18 -3.95 37.90
C ALA A 358 -16.17 -5.00 38.42
N PRO A 359 -17.47 -4.64 38.67
CA PRO A 359 -18.47 -5.55 39.14
C PRO A 359 -18.55 -6.84 38.32
N ILE A 360 -18.74 -7.94 38.99
CA ILE A 360 -18.92 -9.28 38.38
C ILE A 360 -20.27 -9.27 37.65
N ILE A 361 -20.29 -9.81 36.42
CA ILE A 361 -21.50 -10.11 35.65
C ILE A 361 -21.76 -11.62 35.68
N ILE A 362 -20.69 -12.42 35.52
CA ILE A 362 -20.73 -13.89 35.65
C ILE A 362 -19.50 -14.26 36.49
N ASP A 363 -19.71 -14.90 37.61
CA ASP A 363 -18.62 -15.22 38.54
C ASP A 363 -17.55 -16.10 37.89
N GLY A 364 -16.29 -15.67 38.03
CA GLY A 364 -15.13 -16.34 37.46
C GLY A 364 -14.98 -16.22 35.92
N ILE A 365 -15.93 -15.63 35.20
CA ILE A 365 -15.93 -15.57 33.72
C ILE A 365 -15.90 -14.16 33.21
N LEU A 366 -16.79 -13.24 33.64
CA LEU A 366 -17.01 -11.97 33.02
C LEU A 366 -17.28 -10.84 34.03
N ARG A 367 -16.56 -9.73 33.90
CA ARG A 367 -16.80 -8.52 34.66
C ARG A 367 -17.31 -7.40 33.74
N ARG A 368 -17.93 -6.38 34.33
CA ARG A 368 -18.38 -5.17 33.60
C ARG A 368 -17.25 -4.59 32.77
N ASN A 369 -17.54 -4.20 31.55
CA ASN A 369 -16.60 -3.65 30.56
C ASN A 369 -15.57 -4.66 30.00
N GLN A 370 -15.64 -5.95 30.35
CA GLN A 370 -14.86 -6.98 29.70
C GLN A 370 -15.59 -7.53 28.45
N LYS A 371 -14.83 -8.14 27.57
CA LYS A 371 -15.34 -8.81 26.35
C LYS A 371 -15.14 -10.31 26.50
N MET A 372 -16.15 -11.08 26.13
CA MET A 372 -16.08 -12.52 26.04
C MET A 372 -16.26 -12.97 24.60
N LEU A 373 -15.41 -13.87 24.13
CA LEU A 373 -15.49 -14.44 22.79
C LEU A 373 -15.91 -15.93 22.90
N VAL A 374 -17.03 -16.29 22.25
CA VAL A 374 -17.48 -17.67 22.12
C VAL A 374 -17.11 -18.21 20.75
N VAL A 375 -16.18 -19.16 20.72
CA VAL A 375 -15.65 -19.77 19.50
C VAL A 375 -16.10 -21.21 19.37
N GLY A 376 -16.38 -21.66 18.17
CA GLY A 376 -16.74 -23.06 17.87
C GLY A 376 -17.14 -23.22 16.40
N PRO A 377 -17.18 -24.45 15.88
CA PRO A 377 -17.56 -24.76 14.51
C PRO A 377 -18.96 -24.25 14.14
N SER A 378 -19.25 -24.16 12.86
CA SER A 378 -20.62 -23.84 12.40
C SER A 378 -21.63 -24.86 12.94
N LYS A 379 -22.82 -24.39 13.29
CA LYS A 379 -23.90 -25.20 13.85
C LYS A 379 -23.64 -25.86 15.24
N ALA A 380 -22.60 -25.43 15.95
CA ALA A 380 -22.28 -25.89 17.32
C ALA A 380 -23.20 -25.31 18.42
N GLY A 381 -24.31 -24.67 18.06
CA GLY A 381 -25.25 -24.12 19.05
C GLY A 381 -24.85 -22.80 19.69
N LYS A 382 -23.81 -22.09 19.18
CA LYS A 382 -23.32 -20.81 19.74
C LYS A 382 -24.43 -19.77 19.95
N SER A 383 -25.36 -19.65 19.00
CA SER A 383 -26.46 -18.68 19.10
C SER A 383 -27.43 -19.02 20.23
N PHE A 384 -27.72 -20.31 20.45
CA PHE A 384 -28.55 -20.77 21.58
C PHE A 384 -27.87 -20.49 22.92
N LEU A 385 -26.55 -20.77 22.99
CA LEU A 385 -25.75 -20.48 24.19
C LEU A 385 -25.74 -18.99 24.52
N MET A 386 -25.66 -18.12 23.51
CA MET A 386 -25.67 -16.64 23.68
C MET A 386 -27.06 -16.13 24.11
N VAL A 387 -28.14 -16.72 23.62
CA VAL A 387 -29.52 -16.42 24.07
C VAL A 387 -29.73 -16.85 25.52
N GLU A 388 -29.31 -18.05 25.87
CA GLU A 388 -29.37 -18.57 27.23
C GLU A 388 -28.57 -17.68 28.20
N LEU A 389 -27.34 -17.31 27.84
CA LEU A 389 -26.52 -16.37 28.60
C LEU A 389 -27.25 -15.03 28.81
N ALA A 390 -27.80 -14.44 27.74
CA ALA A 390 -28.49 -13.16 27.83
C ALA A 390 -29.71 -13.24 28.79
N ILE A 391 -30.48 -14.34 28.77
CA ILE A 391 -31.60 -14.56 29.66
C ILE A 391 -31.10 -14.73 31.11
N ALA A 392 -30.07 -15.54 31.34
CA ALA A 392 -29.50 -15.77 32.65
C ALA A 392 -29.02 -14.48 33.30
N VAL A 393 -28.24 -13.67 32.55
CA VAL A 393 -27.76 -12.34 33.02
C VAL A 393 -28.92 -11.40 33.32
N ALA A 394 -29.94 -11.34 32.46
CA ALA A 394 -31.08 -10.44 32.63
C ALA A 394 -31.97 -10.86 33.82
N ALA A 395 -32.07 -12.15 34.10
CA ALA A 395 -32.89 -12.70 35.18
C ALA A 395 -32.13 -12.89 36.51
N GLY A 396 -30.82 -12.71 36.53
CA GLY A 396 -29.96 -12.99 37.68
C GLY A 396 -29.89 -14.47 38.01
N TRP A 397 -29.92 -15.34 37.00
CA TRP A 397 -29.84 -16.79 37.15
C TRP A 397 -28.40 -17.28 36.98
N GLU A 398 -28.12 -18.45 37.55
CA GLU A 398 -26.86 -19.13 37.27
C GLU A 398 -26.80 -19.57 35.80
N TRP A 399 -25.61 -19.41 35.19
CA TRP A 399 -25.32 -19.86 33.83
C TRP A 399 -24.16 -20.84 33.82
N LEU A 400 -24.42 -22.07 33.37
CA LEU A 400 -23.43 -23.15 33.36
C LEU A 400 -22.77 -23.42 34.74
N GLY A 401 -23.48 -23.21 35.85
CA GLY A 401 -22.96 -23.34 37.18
C GLY A 401 -22.19 -22.14 37.75
N HIS A 402 -22.26 -20.99 37.06
CA HIS A 402 -21.70 -19.72 37.51
C HIS A 402 -22.81 -18.72 37.83
N ALA A 403 -22.67 -18.05 38.99
CA ALA A 403 -23.64 -17.03 39.46
C ALA A 403 -23.43 -15.66 38.78
#